data_34f6f1f9ed92ae5fa54a20439c6fe1ca
#
_entry.id   34f6f1f9ed92ae5fa54a20439c6fe1ca
#
_cell.length_a   1.000
_cell.length_b   1.000
_cell.length_c   1.000
_cell.angle_alpha   90.00
_cell.angle_beta   90.00
_cell.angle_gamma   90.00
#
_symmetry.space_group_name_H-M   'P 1'
#
loop_
_entity.id
_entity.type
_entity.pdbx_description
1 polymer ?
#
loop_
_entity_poly.entity_id
_entity_poly.type
_entity_poly.pdbx_seq_one_letter_code
_entity_poly.pdbx_strand_id
1 'polypeptide(L)'
;MKRIVAFATVLMCLINIAVAQKNITIKGTTENAVGKSIKLYRYSDKISCFEVLIDKADIDESQRFELQCYANYPMLVFLQIDNYTQSFYVEPAREYIINIPKFDWNRDEHEVGFATEMALPVEFLNLPKNDINILVNRFDAAVARYLESHRGQFDYRYHPQKRYFDSLEVYVNKVCPDVEGCDFFNRYKVYQLAELKLNMKFDSRRNIFRRYIQGQPVLVYDENYMSLFVALYSNAISKGTKDISVYRLAHWVYNMDLSTFIDSIGVDPLLRHEQVRELAALLALKEAYYNFRYYDSESVVKMVERIGERTKFKEHKPIAYNLVEMFHQSDAGGEMPSFLLPNVDKERVDLESFRGKWVYMAFVRVGDPESKSELETMAHFKEQVYQGNDSVEFVTIDCDREFQKMYHFLKNSRHGERFDWTWLHFDGNYDLLNTLRVVSFPTFVLINPQGELQYDVTPAPSTGFFLHTPWSNRVPETDNTNPLFR
;
A
#
# COMPACT_ATOMS: atom_id res chain seq x y z
N MET A 1 18.11 47.80 28.90
CA MET A 1 18.32 46.47 29.47
C MET A 1 17.04 45.78 29.93
N LYS A 2 16.11 46.39 30.66
CA LYS A 2 14.85 45.70 31.12
C LYS A 2 13.92 45.22 30.00
N ARG A 3 13.89 45.86 28.82
CA ARG A 3 13.07 45.40 27.67
C ARG A 3 13.65 44.23 26.88
N ILE A 4 14.97 44.06 26.87
CA ILE A 4 15.66 42.96 26.21
C ILE A 4 15.53 41.67 27.02
N VAL A 5 15.56 41.76 28.35
CA VAL A 5 15.37 40.62 29.24
C VAL A 5 13.94 40.09 29.17
N ALA A 6 12.92 40.98 29.08
CA ALA A 6 11.53 40.53 28.92
C ALA A 6 11.26 39.84 27.58
N PHE A 7 11.93 40.24 26.50
CA PHE A 7 11.78 39.59 25.20
C PHE A 7 12.48 38.23 25.15
N ALA A 8 13.65 38.09 25.81
CA ALA A 8 14.33 36.79 25.94
C ALA A 8 13.54 35.79 26.78
N THR A 9 12.86 36.27 27.84
CA THR A 9 12.05 35.39 28.70
C THR A 9 10.77 34.95 28.00
N VAL A 10 10.13 35.79 27.19
CA VAL A 10 8.97 35.43 26.37
C VAL A 10 9.36 34.50 25.23
N LEU A 11 10.53 34.68 24.60
CA LEU A 11 11.04 33.78 23.59
C LEU A 11 11.43 32.39 24.17
N MET A 12 11.96 32.38 25.40
CA MET A 12 12.24 31.10 26.12
C MET A 12 10.96 30.34 26.54
N CYS A 13 9.87 31.05 26.82
CA CYS A 13 8.58 30.43 27.12
C CYS A 13 7.84 29.90 25.86
N LEU A 14 8.14 30.43 24.68
CA LEU A 14 7.55 29.96 23.42
C LEU A 14 8.25 28.74 22.83
N ILE A 15 9.42 28.37 23.34
CA ILE A 15 10.18 27.18 22.89
C ILE A 15 9.74 25.89 23.65
N ASN A 16 8.92 26.00 24.70
CA ASN A 16 8.54 24.86 25.56
C ASN A 16 7.14 24.29 25.31
N ILE A 17 6.55 24.49 24.12
CA ILE A 17 5.39 23.71 23.68
C ILE A 17 5.80 22.83 22.48
N ALA A 18 6.98 22.27 22.50
CA ALA A 18 7.21 20.99 21.88
C ALA A 18 6.57 19.96 22.83
N VAL A 19 5.40 19.45 22.50
CA VAL A 19 4.89 18.21 23.13
C VAL A 19 6.03 17.22 22.98
N ALA A 20 6.73 16.91 24.09
CA ALA A 20 7.85 15.99 24.06
C ALA A 20 7.30 14.65 23.59
N GLN A 21 7.56 14.31 22.35
CA GLN A 21 7.23 12.99 21.81
C GLN A 21 7.89 11.95 22.71
N LYS A 22 7.13 10.98 23.16
CA LYS A 22 7.62 9.95 24.07
C LYS A 22 8.35 8.90 23.27
N ASN A 23 9.60 8.68 23.63
CA ASN A 23 10.45 7.70 22.96
C ASN A 23 9.96 6.28 23.22
N ILE A 24 9.96 5.45 22.19
CA ILE A 24 9.62 4.04 22.20
C ILE A 24 10.82 3.30 21.63
N THR A 25 11.31 2.30 22.33
CA THR A 25 12.45 1.49 21.91
C THR A 25 12.02 0.05 21.68
N ILE A 26 12.41 -0.52 20.55
CA ILE A 26 12.19 -1.92 20.21
C ILE A 26 13.57 -2.59 20.12
N LYS A 27 13.87 -3.45 21.07
CA LYS A 27 15.10 -4.25 21.09
C LYS A 27 14.78 -5.68 20.75
N GLY A 28 15.59 -6.27 19.89
CA GLY A 28 15.34 -7.63 19.49
C GLY A 28 16.59 -8.47 19.27
N THR A 29 16.33 -9.77 19.29
CA THR A 29 17.26 -10.81 18.85
C THR A 29 16.64 -11.57 17.70
N THR A 30 17.46 -12.06 16.80
CA THR A 30 17.01 -12.91 15.69
C THR A 30 17.99 -14.06 15.49
N GLU A 31 17.50 -15.20 15.07
CA GLU A 31 18.34 -16.32 14.66
C GLU A 31 18.38 -16.40 13.13
N ASN A 32 19.56 -16.67 12.57
CA ASN A 32 19.82 -16.89 11.13
C ASN A 32 19.38 -15.75 10.17
N ALA A 33 19.42 -14.48 10.61
CA ALA A 33 19.12 -13.31 9.79
C ALA A 33 20.33 -12.36 9.58
N VAL A 34 21.55 -12.82 9.84
CA VAL A 34 22.77 -12.03 9.63
C VAL A 34 22.87 -11.58 8.17
N GLY A 35 23.19 -10.30 7.96
CA GLY A 35 23.29 -9.67 6.65
C GLY A 35 21.97 -9.15 6.10
N LYS A 36 20.84 -9.37 6.80
CA LYS A 36 19.54 -8.77 6.45
C LYS A 36 19.35 -7.44 7.19
N SER A 37 18.48 -6.60 6.63
CA SER A 37 18.03 -5.38 7.28
C SER A 37 16.64 -5.57 7.87
N ILE A 38 16.43 -5.01 9.06
CA ILE A 38 15.11 -4.94 9.69
C ILE A 38 14.59 -3.50 9.63
N LYS A 39 13.36 -3.32 9.18
CA LYS A 39 12.73 -2.02 9.02
C LYS A 39 11.51 -1.92 9.94
N LEU A 40 11.32 -0.73 10.49
CA LEU A 40 10.11 -0.35 11.20
C LEU A 40 9.41 0.73 10.39
N TYR A 41 8.19 0.49 9.99
CA TYR A 41 7.38 1.46 9.26
C TYR A 41 5.95 1.54 9.79
N ARG A 42 5.20 2.52 9.34
CA ARG A 42 3.76 2.67 9.57
C ARG A 42 3.09 3.23 8.34
N TYR A 43 1.79 3.08 8.23
CA TYR A 43 0.99 3.89 7.32
C TYR A 43 0.71 5.25 7.94
N SER A 44 0.88 6.31 7.17
CA SER A 44 0.66 7.68 7.64
C SER A 44 -0.80 7.96 7.95
N ASP A 45 -1.71 7.38 7.16
CA ASP A 45 -3.16 7.42 7.32
C ASP A 45 -3.86 6.25 6.61
N LYS A 46 -5.13 5.99 6.95
CA LYS A 46 -5.92 4.89 6.38
C LYS A 46 -6.52 5.19 4.99
N ILE A 47 -6.45 6.42 4.51
CA ILE A 47 -6.94 6.79 3.17
C ILE A 47 -5.83 6.61 2.15
N SER A 48 -4.69 7.28 2.31
CA SER A 48 -3.57 7.13 1.40
C SER A 48 -2.89 5.77 1.54
N CYS A 49 -2.81 5.23 2.76
CA CYS A 49 -1.96 4.08 3.11
C CYS A 49 -0.49 4.33 2.70
N PHE A 50 -0.05 5.58 2.76
CA PHE A 50 1.31 5.95 2.42
C PHE A 50 2.28 5.42 3.48
N GLU A 51 3.25 4.64 3.06
CA GLU A 51 4.24 4.05 3.96
C GLU A 51 5.27 5.09 4.40
N VAL A 52 5.51 5.12 5.70
CA VAL A 52 6.52 5.98 6.31
C VAL A 52 7.54 5.10 7.04
N LEU A 53 8.74 5.03 6.51
CA LEU A 53 9.84 4.39 7.22
C LEU A 53 10.13 5.19 8.50
N ILE A 54 10.08 4.52 9.64
CA ILE A 54 10.35 5.14 10.96
C ILE A 54 11.81 4.96 11.31
N ASP A 55 12.32 3.73 11.19
CA ASP A 55 13.70 3.38 11.54
C ASP A 55 14.12 2.10 10.81
N LYS A 56 15.43 1.89 10.72
CA LYS A 56 16.06 0.74 10.08
C LYS A 56 17.34 0.34 10.79
N ALA A 57 17.57 -0.94 10.97
CA ALA A 57 18.81 -1.49 11.49
C ALA A 57 19.29 -2.66 10.63
N ASP A 58 20.62 -2.77 10.44
CA ASP A 58 21.22 -3.93 9.81
C ASP A 58 21.57 -4.98 10.88
N ILE A 59 21.28 -6.25 10.57
CA ILE A 59 21.50 -7.38 11.49
C ILE A 59 22.92 -7.91 11.25
N ASP A 60 23.78 -7.67 12.22
CA ASP A 60 25.17 -8.11 12.21
C ASP A 60 25.38 -9.51 12.86
N GLU A 61 26.65 -9.90 13.03
CA GLU A 61 27.02 -11.18 13.66
C GLU A 61 26.53 -11.32 15.10
N SER A 62 26.19 -10.19 15.78
CA SER A 62 25.62 -10.22 17.14
C SER A 62 24.19 -10.71 17.17
N GLN A 63 23.52 -10.77 16.01
CA GLN A 63 22.12 -11.16 15.84
C GLN A 63 21.15 -10.31 16.68
N ARG A 64 21.50 -9.04 16.90
CA ARG A 64 20.73 -8.07 17.70
C ARG A 64 20.41 -6.86 16.86
N PHE A 65 19.30 -6.23 17.21
CA PHE A 65 18.91 -4.95 16.62
C PHE A 65 18.21 -4.08 17.67
N GLU A 66 18.26 -2.78 17.43
CA GLU A 66 17.51 -1.78 18.19
C GLU A 66 16.90 -0.80 17.20
N LEU A 67 15.58 -0.55 17.36
CA LEU A 67 14.82 0.40 16.57
C LEU A 67 14.12 1.38 17.50
N GLN A 68 13.97 2.62 17.05
CA GLN A 68 13.35 3.67 17.82
C GLN A 68 12.18 4.31 17.06
N CYS A 69 11.14 4.65 17.78
CA CYS A 69 10.05 5.45 17.24
C CYS A 69 9.51 6.42 18.30
N TYR A 70 8.68 7.35 17.83
CA TYR A 70 8.09 8.39 18.69
C TYR A 70 6.59 8.44 18.47
N ALA A 71 5.82 8.32 19.53
CA ALA A 71 4.36 8.46 19.49
C ALA A 71 3.81 9.13 20.74
N ASN A 72 2.69 9.82 20.59
CA ASN A 72 1.95 10.43 21.70
C ASN A 72 0.71 9.61 22.10
N TYR A 73 0.34 8.64 21.28
CA TYR A 73 -0.81 7.73 21.46
C TYR A 73 -0.44 6.35 20.91
N PRO A 74 -1.17 5.30 21.25
CA PRO A 74 -0.95 3.97 20.69
C PRO A 74 -1.00 3.99 19.17
N MET A 75 -0.02 3.37 18.53
CA MET A 75 0.17 3.41 17.08
C MET A 75 0.47 2.00 16.55
N LEU A 76 -0.16 1.62 15.45
CA LEU A 76 0.18 0.40 14.74
C LEU A 76 1.47 0.62 13.94
N VAL A 77 2.42 -0.29 14.12
CA VAL A 77 3.67 -0.34 13.38
C VAL A 77 3.86 -1.70 12.72
N PHE A 78 4.70 -1.74 11.72
CA PHE A 78 5.03 -2.92 10.96
C PHE A 78 6.53 -3.14 11.03
N LEU A 79 6.92 -4.32 11.46
CA LEU A 79 8.31 -4.77 11.47
C LEU A 79 8.52 -5.67 10.26
N GLN A 80 9.49 -5.36 9.41
CA GLN A 80 9.72 -6.05 8.15
C GLN A 80 11.16 -6.51 8.02
N ILE A 81 11.34 -7.75 7.58
CA ILE A 81 12.60 -8.30 7.06
C ILE A 81 12.27 -8.96 5.72
N ASP A 82 12.89 -8.52 4.63
CA ASP A 82 12.54 -8.92 3.27
C ASP A 82 11.03 -8.72 2.99
N ASN A 83 10.30 -9.77 2.61
CA ASN A 83 8.84 -9.75 2.45
C ASN A 83 8.07 -10.29 3.66
N TYR A 84 8.74 -10.52 4.79
CA TYR A 84 8.10 -10.98 6.02
C TYR A 84 7.77 -9.80 6.91
N THR A 85 6.50 -9.70 7.32
CA THR A 85 6.02 -8.55 8.09
C THR A 85 5.23 -9.01 9.32
N GLN A 86 5.41 -8.31 10.44
CA GLN A 86 4.59 -8.45 11.63
C GLN A 86 4.11 -7.08 12.08
N SER A 87 2.80 -6.92 12.16
CA SER A 87 2.19 -5.73 12.75
C SER A 87 1.94 -5.87 14.24
N PHE A 88 2.13 -4.79 14.98
CA PHE A 88 1.79 -4.71 16.41
C PHE A 88 1.61 -3.26 16.86
N TYR A 89 0.94 -3.08 17.96
CA TYR A 89 0.75 -1.75 18.55
C TYR A 89 1.91 -1.38 19.47
N VAL A 90 2.39 -0.15 19.33
CA VAL A 90 3.35 0.45 20.25
C VAL A 90 2.67 1.53 21.10
N GLU A 91 3.01 1.58 22.40
CA GLU A 91 2.50 2.55 23.36
C GLU A 91 3.58 3.58 23.71
N PRO A 92 3.21 4.86 23.92
CA PRO A 92 4.17 5.92 24.25
C PRO A 92 5.04 5.62 25.47
N ALA A 93 6.33 5.96 25.38
CA ALA A 93 7.32 5.81 26.46
C ALA A 93 7.54 4.36 26.93
N ARG A 94 7.50 3.41 26.01
CA ARG A 94 7.64 1.99 26.33
C ARG A 94 8.81 1.34 25.61
N GLU A 95 9.39 0.34 26.25
CA GLU A 95 10.38 -0.57 25.66
C GLU A 95 9.72 -1.92 25.35
N TYR A 96 9.94 -2.40 24.12
CA TYR A 96 9.55 -3.74 23.69
C TYR A 96 10.79 -4.59 23.50
N ILE A 97 10.78 -5.78 24.09
CA ILE A 97 11.83 -6.78 23.91
C ILE A 97 11.24 -7.94 23.12
N ILE A 98 11.79 -8.19 21.94
CA ILE A 98 11.27 -9.19 21.02
C ILE A 98 12.33 -10.21 20.63
N ASN A 99 11.88 -11.40 20.27
CA ASN A 99 12.69 -12.44 19.68
C ASN A 99 12.09 -12.86 18.36
N ILE A 100 12.91 -12.95 17.31
CA ILE A 100 12.56 -13.57 16.04
C ILE A 100 13.24 -14.94 16.03
N PRO A 101 12.50 -16.03 16.24
CA PRO A 101 13.08 -17.37 16.34
C PRO A 101 13.70 -17.80 15.01
N LYS A 102 14.46 -18.88 15.04
CA LYS A 102 15.01 -19.46 13.81
C LYS A 102 13.89 -19.72 12.81
N PHE A 103 14.05 -19.16 11.64
CA PHE A 103 13.04 -19.14 10.61
C PHE A 103 13.63 -19.56 9.26
N ASP A 104 12.88 -20.29 8.48
CA ASP A 104 13.27 -20.64 7.12
C ASP A 104 12.91 -19.49 6.18
N TRP A 105 13.90 -18.67 5.86
CA TRP A 105 13.77 -17.54 4.93
C TRP A 105 13.51 -17.97 3.47
N ASN A 106 13.69 -19.26 3.17
CA ASN A 106 13.49 -19.85 1.84
C ASN A 106 12.21 -20.68 1.76
N ARG A 107 11.29 -20.51 2.72
CA ARG A 107 10.04 -21.28 2.74
C ARG A 107 9.32 -21.17 1.41
N ASP A 108 9.00 -22.32 0.82
CA ASP A 108 8.45 -22.43 -0.53
C ASP A 108 7.22 -21.54 -0.74
N GLU A 109 7.32 -20.68 -1.73
CA GLU A 109 6.25 -19.77 -2.16
C GLU A 109 5.19 -20.43 -3.04
N HIS A 110 5.26 -21.76 -3.25
CA HIS A 110 4.31 -22.48 -4.10
C HIS A 110 2.86 -22.41 -3.61
N GLU A 111 2.65 -22.05 -2.34
CA GLU A 111 1.31 -21.92 -1.76
C GLU A 111 0.81 -20.47 -1.62
N VAL A 112 1.70 -19.45 -1.76
CA VAL A 112 1.35 -18.04 -1.55
C VAL A 112 1.93 -17.20 -2.68
N GLY A 113 1.12 -16.39 -3.31
CA GLY A 113 1.59 -15.46 -4.35
C GLY A 113 2.70 -14.55 -3.82
N PHE A 114 3.66 -14.20 -4.67
CA PHE A 114 4.86 -13.39 -4.33
C PHE A 114 4.55 -12.04 -3.66
N ALA A 115 3.41 -11.46 -3.97
CA ALA A 115 2.94 -10.19 -3.41
C ALA A 115 2.27 -10.31 -2.05
N THR A 116 2.11 -11.53 -1.50
CA THR A 116 1.51 -11.68 -0.19
C THR A 116 2.58 -11.45 0.86
N GLU A 117 2.39 -10.42 1.69
CA GLU A 117 3.18 -10.24 2.90
C GLU A 117 3.11 -11.52 3.72
N MET A 118 4.26 -12.10 4.01
CA MET A 118 4.35 -13.31 4.82
C MET A 118 4.48 -12.93 6.29
N ALA A 119 3.90 -13.73 7.17
CA ALA A 119 3.98 -13.46 8.60
C ALA A 119 5.41 -13.65 9.10
N LEU A 120 6.02 -12.58 9.64
CA LEU A 120 7.26 -12.63 10.39
C LEU A 120 6.95 -13.19 11.78
N PRO A 121 7.54 -14.31 12.20
CA PRO A 121 7.32 -14.84 13.56
C PRO A 121 8.01 -13.94 14.57
N VAL A 122 7.24 -13.28 15.43
CA VAL A 122 7.75 -12.40 16.49
C VAL A 122 7.20 -12.84 17.84
N GLU A 123 8.10 -13.06 18.78
CA GLU A 123 7.79 -13.38 20.19
C GLU A 123 8.09 -12.17 21.06
N PHE A 124 7.11 -11.68 21.81
CA PHE A 124 7.29 -10.61 22.78
C PHE A 124 7.68 -11.18 24.14
N LEU A 125 8.78 -10.69 24.71
CA LEU A 125 9.36 -11.23 25.94
C LEU A 125 8.96 -10.44 27.21
N ASN A 126 8.43 -9.22 27.06
CA ASN A 126 8.20 -8.30 28.20
C ASN A 126 6.80 -7.67 28.24
N LEU A 127 5.80 -8.26 27.57
CA LEU A 127 4.44 -7.68 27.59
C LEU A 127 3.74 -7.93 28.91
N PRO A 128 3.22 -6.88 29.59
CA PRO A 128 2.35 -7.06 30.76
C PRO A 128 0.98 -7.61 30.33
N LYS A 129 0.25 -8.20 31.26
CA LYS A 129 -1.04 -8.87 31.00
C LYS A 129 -2.10 -7.98 30.34
N ASN A 130 -2.05 -6.67 30.57
CA ASN A 130 -2.98 -5.70 30.01
C ASN A 130 -2.38 -4.92 28.83
N ASP A 131 -1.34 -5.45 28.19
CA ASP A 131 -0.79 -4.90 26.96
C ASP A 131 -1.82 -4.86 25.85
N ILE A 132 -1.84 -3.78 25.08
CA ILE A 132 -2.76 -3.61 23.96
C ILE A 132 -2.68 -4.80 22.99
N ASN A 133 -1.49 -5.29 22.67
CA ASN A 133 -1.31 -6.42 21.76
C ASN A 133 -1.95 -7.70 22.29
N ILE A 134 -1.81 -7.96 23.59
CA ILE A 134 -2.45 -9.13 24.23
C ILE A 134 -3.97 -8.97 24.21
N LEU A 135 -4.48 -7.77 24.51
CA LEU A 135 -5.91 -7.50 24.57
C LEU A 135 -6.54 -7.60 23.19
N VAL A 136 -5.92 -7.01 22.17
CA VAL A 136 -6.35 -7.06 20.77
C VAL A 136 -6.35 -8.49 20.26
N ASN A 137 -5.22 -9.22 20.39
CA ASN A 137 -5.12 -10.61 19.93
C ASN A 137 -6.18 -11.52 20.61
N ARG A 138 -6.45 -11.30 21.91
CA ARG A 138 -7.48 -12.06 22.62
C ARG A 138 -8.88 -11.77 22.07
N PHE A 139 -9.17 -10.50 21.77
CA PHE A 139 -10.44 -10.09 21.19
C PHE A 139 -10.61 -10.68 19.78
N ASP A 140 -9.61 -10.54 18.92
CA ASP A 140 -9.65 -11.04 17.53
C ASP A 140 -9.79 -12.56 17.50
N ALA A 141 -9.04 -13.27 18.37
CA ALA A 141 -9.16 -14.70 18.52
C ALA A 141 -10.55 -15.13 19.05
N ALA A 142 -11.17 -14.34 19.93
CA ALA A 142 -12.52 -14.61 20.41
C ALA A 142 -13.55 -14.43 19.30
N VAL A 143 -13.46 -13.36 18.51
CA VAL A 143 -14.32 -13.13 17.34
C VAL A 143 -14.16 -14.26 16.33
N ALA A 144 -12.94 -14.57 15.94
CA ALA A 144 -12.65 -15.63 14.96
C ALA A 144 -13.19 -16.99 15.41
N ARG A 145 -12.95 -17.37 16.66
CA ARG A 145 -13.46 -18.64 17.25
C ARG A 145 -14.98 -18.70 17.24
N TYR A 146 -15.65 -17.60 17.57
CA TYR A 146 -17.10 -17.54 17.55
C TYR A 146 -17.65 -17.71 16.14
N LEU A 147 -17.11 -16.96 15.17
CA LEU A 147 -17.52 -17.04 13.77
C LEU A 147 -17.31 -18.44 13.20
N GLU A 148 -16.17 -19.09 13.49
CA GLU A 148 -15.89 -20.45 13.00
C GLU A 148 -16.86 -21.46 13.63
N SER A 149 -17.10 -21.40 14.94
CA SER A 149 -18.02 -22.33 15.62
C SER A 149 -19.50 -22.14 15.20
N HIS A 150 -19.83 -21.01 14.59
CA HIS A 150 -21.19 -20.68 14.13
C HIS A 150 -21.24 -20.41 12.63
N ARG A 151 -20.30 -20.94 11.85
CA ARG A 151 -20.08 -20.63 10.42
C ARG A 151 -21.36 -20.66 9.59
N GLY A 152 -22.24 -21.66 9.79
CA GLY A 152 -23.52 -21.76 9.08
C GLY A 152 -24.50 -20.61 9.35
N GLN A 153 -24.36 -19.90 10.50
CA GLN A 153 -25.22 -18.78 10.86
C GLN A 153 -24.75 -17.44 10.27
N PHE A 154 -23.48 -17.39 9.87
CA PHE A 154 -22.82 -16.21 9.28
C PHE A 154 -22.57 -16.37 7.76
N ASP A 155 -23.04 -17.46 7.16
CA ASP A 155 -22.94 -17.63 5.71
C ASP A 155 -23.75 -16.57 4.97
N TYR A 156 -23.09 -15.74 4.16
CA TYR A 156 -23.69 -14.64 3.39
C TYR A 156 -24.78 -15.08 2.38
N ARG A 157 -24.84 -16.36 2.06
CA ARG A 157 -25.86 -16.95 1.18
C ARG A 157 -27.24 -17.02 1.85
N TYR A 158 -27.27 -17.03 3.17
CA TYR A 158 -28.47 -16.98 3.98
C TYR A 158 -28.55 -15.58 4.59
N HIS A 159 -29.67 -14.88 4.44
CA HIS A 159 -29.84 -13.55 5.03
C HIS A 159 -29.47 -13.57 6.51
N PRO A 160 -28.36 -12.95 6.92
CA PRO A 160 -27.88 -13.03 8.28
C PRO A 160 -28.90 -12.42 9.23
N GLN A 161 -29.32 -13.16 10.25
CA GLN A 161 -30.28 -12.68 11.22
C GLN A 161 -29.58 -11.89 12.32
N LYS A 162 -30.05 -10.69 12.61
CA LYS A 162 -29.48 -9.78 13.63
C LYS A 162 -29.17 -10.48 14.96
N ARG A 163 -30.04 -11.40 15.40
CA ARG A 163 -29.86 -12.17 16.66
C ARG A 163 -28.52 -12.90 16.76
N TYR A 164 -27.95 -13.36 15.65
CA TYR A 164 -26.67 -14.05 15.67
C TYR A 164 -25.52 -13.09 15.96
N PHE A 165 -25.60 -11.88 15.42
CA PHE A 165 -24.61 -10.86 15.74
C PHE A 165 -24.76 -10.35 17.19
N ASP A 166 -25.98 -10.18 17.68
CA ASP A 166 -26.23 -9.78 19.06
C ASP A 166 -25.64 -10.85 20.03
N SER A 167 -25.72 -12.15 19.66
CA SER A 167 -25.10 -13.24 20.43
C SER A 167 -23.56 -13.19 20.39
N LEU A 168 -22.96 -12.82 19.23
CA LEU A 168 -21.53 -12.57 19.12
C LEU A 168 -21.09 -11.43 20.04
N GLU A 169 -21.81 -10.29 20.04
CA GLU A 169 -21.50 -9.15 20.92
C GLU A 169 -21.56 -9.52 22.40
N VAL A 170 -22.56 -10.28 22.80
CA VAL A 170 -22.69 -10.78 24.20
C VAL A 170 -21.51 -11.70 24.56
N TYR A 171 -21.16 -12.64 23.66
CA TYR A 171 -20.05 -13.54 23.88
C TYR A 171 -18.73 -12.79 24.01
N VAL A 172 -18.43 -11.89 23.07
CA VAL A 172 -17.18 -11.16 23.04
C VAL A 172 -17.05 -10.24 24.26
N ASN A 173 -18.09 -9.52 24.65
CA ASN A 173 -18.07 -8.67 25.85
C ASN A 173 -17.89 -9.47 27.15
N LYS A 174 -18.35 -10.73 27.19
CA LYS A 174 -18.11 -11.63 28.32
C LYS A 174 -16.66 -12.10 28.39
N VAL A 175 -16.05 -12.46 27.23
CA VAL A 175 -14.68 -12.99 27.15
C VAL A 175 -13.63 -11.89 27.20
N CYS A 176 -13.94 -10.72 26.61
CA CYS A 176 -13.08 -9.55 26.50
C CYS A 176 -13.84 -8.31 27.03
N PRO A 177 -14.07 -8.19 28.34
CA PRO A 177 -14.74 -7.02 28.91
C PRO A 177 -13.91 -5.75 28.66
N ASP A 178 -14.53 -4.58 28.89
CA ASP A 178 -13.81 -3.32 28.90
C ASP A 178 -12.73 -3.31 29.96
N VAL A 179 -11.59 -2.69 29.63
CA VAL A 179 -10.45 -2.57 30.54
C VAL A 179 -10.36 -1.12 31.03
N GLU A 180 -10.44 -0.94 32.33
CA GLU A 180 -10.30 0.39 32.92
C GLU A 180 -8.93 1.00 32.61
N GLY A 181 -8.91 2.26 32.17
CA GLY A 181 -7.69 2.96 31.77
C GLY A 181 -7.12 2.58 30.39
N CYS A 182 -7.78 1.68 29.66
CA CYS A 182 -7.38 1.30 28.30
C CYS A 182 -8.40 1.74 27.24
N ASP A 183 -8.58 3.06 27.10
CA ASP A 183 -9.54 3.65 26.17
C ASP A 183 -9.30 3.23 24.71
N PHE A 184 -8.05 3.03 24.34
CA PHE A 184 -7.71 2.55 23.01
C PHE A 184 -8.34 1.18 22.72
N PHE A 185 -8.13 0.20 23.58
CA PHE A 185 -8.70 -1.15 23.42
C PHE A 185 -10.24 -1.15 23.45
N ASN A 186 -10.82 -0.34 24.33
CA ASN A 186 -12.29 -0.24 24.43
C ASN A 186 -12.89 0.34 23.14
N ARG A 187 -12.24 1.35 22.52
CA ARG A 187 -12.63 1.87 21.19
C ARG A 187 -12.36 0.86 20.08
N TYR A 188 -11.22 0.15 20.12
CA TYR A 188 -10.90 -0.92 19.17
C TYR A 188 -12.07 -1.90 19.02
N LYS A 189 -12.54 -2.47 20.12
CA LYS A 189 -13.67 -3.40 20.14
C LYS A 189 -14.93 -2.81 19.48
N VAL A 190 -15.25 -1.57 19.81
CA VAL A 190 -16.46 -0.89 19.31
C VAL A 190 -16.40 -0.74 17.81
N TYR A 191 -15.29 -0.24 17.27
CA TYR A 191 -15.17 0.02 15.83
C TYR A 191 -14.99 -1.28 15.03
N GLN A 192 -14.26 -2.26 15.53
CA GLN A 192 -14.12 -3.57 14.87
C GLN A 192 -15.47 -4.30 14.77
N LEU A 193 -16.27 -4.31 15.82
CA LEU A 193 -17.62 -4.89 15.75
C LEU A 193 -18.55 -4.11 14.83
N ALA A 194 -18.43 -2.78 14.77
CA ALA A 194 -19.21 -1.96 13.85
C ALA A 194 -18.83 -2.22 12.37
N GLU A 195 -17.55 -2.34 12.09
CA GLU A 195 -17.04 -2.69 10.76
C GLU A 195 -17.49 -4.09 10.35
N LEU A 196 -17.39 -5.07 11.24
CA LEU A 196 -17.85 -6.43 11.00
C LEU A 196 -19.36 -6.46 10.70
N LYS A 197 -20.20 -5.71 11.44
CA LYS A 197 -21.64 -5.55 11.15
C LYS A 197 -21.88 -5.04 9.74
N LEU A 198 -21.11 -4.04 9.32
CA LEU A 198 -21.23 -3.44 8.00
C LEU A 198 -20.84 -4.43 6.90
N ASN A 199 -19.65 -5.05 7.03
CA ASN A 199 -19.09 -5.96 6.04
C ASN A 199 -19.94 -7.24 5.86
N MET A 200 -20.48 -7.76 6.95
CA MET A 200 -21.36 -8.93 6.92
C MET A 200 -22.84 -8.57 6.69
N LYS A 201 -23.19 -7.30 6.43
CA LYS A 201 -24.55 -6.81 6.15
C LYS A 201 -25.56 -7.06 7.28
N PHE A 202 -25.12 -7.15 8.52
CA PHE A 202 -26.02 -7.24 9.68
C PHE A 202 -26.69 -5.91 10.01
N ASP A 203 -26.10 -4.80 9.56
CA ASP A 203 -26.68 -3.48 9.72
C ASP A 203 -26.46 -2.62 8.46
N SER A 204 -27.29 -1.62 8.29
CA SER A 204 -27.22 -0.71 7.16
C SER A 204 -26.16 0.37 7.37
N ARG A 205 -25.56 0.84 6.26
CA ARG A 205 -24.64 2.00 6.29
C ARG A 205 -25.22 3.18 7.07
N ARG A 206 -26.52 3.47 6.88
CA ARG A 206 -27.23 4.56 7.55
C ARG A 206 -27.25 4.38 9.08
N ASN A 207 -27.51 3.17 9.56
CA ASN A 207 -27.57 2.90 10.99
C ASN A 207 -26.17 2.94 11.62
N ILE A 208 -25.15 2.36 10.94
CA ILE A 208 -23.74 2.43 11.36
C ILE A 208 -23.29 3.90 11.44
N PHE A 209 -23.58 4.69 10.38
CA PHE A 209 -23.28 6.13 10.38
C PHE A 209 -23.92 6.85 11.59
N ARG A 210 -25.24 6.65 11.79
CA ARG A 210 -25.96 7.30 12.88
C ARG A 210 -25.40 6.98 14.26
N ARG A 211 -24.94 5.75 14.45
CA ARG A 211 -24.48 5.27 15.74
C ARG A 211 -23.02 5.66 16.05
N TYR A 212 -22.15 5.66 15.05
CA TYR A 212 -20.70 5.75 15.26
C TYR A 212 -20.04 7.01 14.67
N ILE A 213 -20.68 7.69 13.75
CA ILE A 213 -20.12 8.85 13.06
C ILE A 213 -20.92 10.13 13.33
N GLN A 214 -22.26 10.04 13.24
CA GLN A 214 -23.12 11.23 13.35
C GLN A 214 -23.04 11.86 14.73
N GLY A 215 -22.66 13.14 14.79
CA GLY A 215 -22.56 13.90 16.04
C GLY A 215 -21.37 13.51 16.91
N GLN A 216 -20.48 12.66 16.43
CA GLN A 216 -19.22 12.32 17.09
C GLN A 216 -18.07 13.15 16.50
N PRO A 217 -16.99 13.40 17.27
CA PRO A 217 -15.76 13.96 16.71
C PRO A 217 -15.20 13.06 15.59
N VAL A 218 -14.63 13.68 14.57
CA VAL A 218 -13.92 12.95 13.51
C VAL A 218 -12.53 12.58 13.99
N LEU A 219 -12.30 11.29 14.25
CA LEU A 219 -11.06 10.78 14.87
C LEU A 219 -10.06 10.35 13.77
N VAL A 220 -9.54 11.31 13.02
CA VAL A 220 -8.63 11.05 11.88
C VAL A 220 -7.36 10.29 12.28
N TYR A 221 -6.91 10.42 13.53
CA TYR A 221 -5.72 9.74 14.07
C TYR A 221 -6.03 8.40 14.77
N ASP A 222 -7.30 8.02 14.89
CA ASP A 222 -7.68 6.71 15.42
C ASP A 222 -7.86 5.72 14.27
N GLU A 223 -6.95 4.78 14.15
CA GLU A 223 -6.93 3.81 13.06
C GLU A 223 -8.21 3.00 12.94
N ASN A 224 -8.82 2.66 14.08
CA ASN A 224 -10.02 1.82 14.10
C ASN A 224 -11.25 2.62 13.64
N TYR A 225 -11.36 3.88 14.08
CA TYR A 225 -12.35 4.81 13.54
C TYR A 225 -12.20 4.97 12.04
N MET A 226 -10.96 5.16 11.57
CA MET A 226 -10.69 5.35 10.15
C MET A 226 -10.89 4.08 9.32
N SER A 227 -10.64 2.89 9.86
CA SER A 227 -11.01 1.63 9.20
C SER A 227 -12.52 1.54 8.97
N LEU A 228 -13.33 1.80 10.01
CA LEU A 228 -14.77 1.87 9.86
C LEU A 228 -15.21 2.97 8.88
N PHE A 229 -14.55 4.14 8.90
CA PHE A 229 -14.81 5.24 7.97
C PHE A 229 -14.57 4.80 6.53
N VAL A 230 -13.42 4.21 6.24
CA VAL A 230 -13.08 3.69 4.91
C VAL A 230 -14.10 2.62 4.48
N ALA A 231 -14.41 1.64 5.33
CA ALA A 231 -15.41 0.61 5.02
C ALA A 231 -16.80 1.23 4.72
N LEU A 232 -17.15 2.32 5.42
CA LEU A 232 -18.43 3.00 5.24
C LEU A 232 -18.53 3.78 3.91
N TYR A 233 -17.43 4.39 3.46
CA TYR A 233 -17.44 5.29 2.31
C TYR A 233 -16.76 4.73 1.06
N SER A 234 -16.09 3.59 1.12
CA SER A 234 -15.50 2.94 -0.06
C SER A 234 -16.53 2.71 -1.16
N ASN A 235 -16.18 3.11 -2.37
CA ASN A 235 -17.02 3.07 -3.57
C ASN A 235 -18.38 3.77 -3.43
N ALA A 236 -18.53 4.64 -2.43
CA ALA A 236 -19.78 5.32 -2.17
C ALA A 236 -20.03 6.51 -3.10
N ILE A 237 -18.96 7.11 -3.60
CA ILE A 237 -18.96 8.31 -4.43
C ILE A 237 -18.30 8.01 -5.79
N SER A 238 -17.12 7.45 -5.83
CA SER A 238 -16.29 7.26 -7.02
C SER A 238 -16.97 6.51 -8.18
N LYS A 239 -17.90 5.61 -7.88
CA LYS A 239 -18.69 4.87 -8.88
C LYS A 239 -20.04 5.52 -9.20
N GLY A 240 -20.28 6.72 -8.72
CA GLY A 240 -21.56 7.40 -8.75
C GLY A 240 -22.40 7.13 -7.51
N THR A 241 -23.30 8.05 -7.19
CA THR A 241 -24.28 7.92 -6.09
C THR A 241 -25.66 7.62 -6.67
N LYS A 242 -26.67 7.47 -5.80
CA LYS A 242 -28.05 7.32 -6.25
C LYS A 242 -28.52 8.50 -7.12
N ASP A 243 -28.05 9.70 -6.80
CA ASP A 243 -28.55 10.96 -7.38
C ASP A 243 -27.55 11.60 -8.37
N ILE A 244 -26.29 11.13 -8.39
CA ILE A 244 -25.22 11.70 -9.22
C ILE A 244 -24.53 10.56 -9.99
N SER A 245 -24.59 10.63 -11.34
CA SER A 245 -23.89 9.65 -12.17
C SER A 245 -22.38 9.81 -12.11
N VAL A 246 -21.63 8.72 -12.33
CA VAL A 246 -20.16 8.73 -12.41
C VAL A 246 -19.65 9.71 -13.47
N TYR A 247 -20.34 9.84 -14.60
CA TYR A 247 -19.97 10.79 -15.66
C TYR A 247 -20.03 12.24 -15.20
N ARG A 248 -21.01 12.58 -14.35
CA ARG A 248 -21.12 13.94 -13.80
C ARG A 248 -20.02 14.23 -12.79
N LEU A 249 -19.68 13.27 -11.94
CA LEU A 249 -18.54 13.38 -11.02
C LEU A 249 -17.23 13.54 -11.78
N ALA A 250 -16.99 12.72 -12.79
CA ALA A 250 -15.81 12.80 -13.65
C ALA A 250 -15.73 14.15 -14.38
N HIS A 251 -16.85 14.68 -14.85
CA HIS A 251 -16.91 16.01 -15.49
C HIS A 251 -16.49 17.13 -14.53
N TRP A 252 -16.95 17.12 -13.28
CA TRP A 252 -16.51 18.11 -12.28
C TRP A 252 -15.03 17.98 -11.93
N VAL A 253 -14.52 16.75 -11.83
CA VAL A 253 -13.10 16.48 -11.60
C VAL A 253 -12.27 17.03 -12.78
N TYR A 254 -12.61 16.68 -14.01
CA TYR A 254 -11.94 17.13 -15.22
C TYR A 254 -11.89 18.67 -15.34
N ASN A 255 -12.98 19.35 -15.01
CA ASN A 255 -13.06 20.81 -15.06
C ASN A 255 -12.54 21.51 -13.80
N MET A 256 -11.97 20.78 -12.85
CA MET A 256 -11.47 21.34 -11.59
C MET A 256 -12.55 22.06 -10.76
N ASP A 257 -13.81 21.67 -10.88
CA ASP A 257 -14.92 22.28 -10.15
C ASP A 257 -15.11 21.65 -8.77
N LEU A 258 -14.13 21.94 -7.88
CA LEU A 258 -14.12 21.42 -6.52
C LEU A 258 -15.37 21.82 -5.72
N SER A 259 -15.83 23.05 -5.88
CA SER A 259 -16.99 23.55 -5.13
C SER A 259 -18.24 22.76 -5.48
N THR A 260 -18.55 22.65 -6.77
CA THR A 260 -19.72 21.86 -7.22
C THR A 260 -19.61 20.39 -6.84
N PHE A 261 -18.40 19.80 -6.94
CA PHE A 261 -18.15 18.41 -6.52
C PHE A 261 -18.47 18.22 -5.03
N ILE A 262 -17.87 19.02 -4.14
CA ILE A 262 -18.04 18.92 -2.67
C ILE A 262 -19.49 19.21 -2.27
N ASP A 263 -20.12 20.27 -2.83
CA ASP A 263 -21.48 20.65 -2.47
C ASP A 263 -22.52 19.62 -2.95
N SER A 264 -22.31 19.07 -4.13
CA SER A 264 -23.25 18.07 -4.69
C SER A 264 -23.23 16.76 -3.90
N ILE A 265 -22.06 16.25 -3.50
CA ILE A 265 -22.01 15.04 -2.66
C ILE A 265 -22.59 15.29 -1.27
N GLY A 266 -22.59 16.53 -0.79
CA GLY A 266 -23.15 16.97 0.50
C GLY A 266 -24.68 16.88 0.58
N VAL A 267 -25.38 16.62 -0.53
CA VAL A 267 -26.83 16.35 -0.54
C VAL A 267 -27.13 15.03 0.17
N ASP A 268 -26.23 14.05 0.11
CA ASP A 268 -26.38 12.79 0.86
C ASP A 268 -26.39 13.07 2.37
N PRO A 269 -27.43 12.62 3.11
CA PRO A 269 -27.49 12.76 4.56
C PRO A 269 -26.29 12.23 5.32
N LEU A 270 -25.55 11.24 4.78
CA LEU A 270 -24.34 10.67 5.36
C LEU A 270 -23.12 11.58 5.17
N LEU A 271 -23.20 12.60 4.31
CA LEU A 271 -22.11 13.52 3.96
C LEU A 271 -22.43 14.99 4.31
N ARG A 272 -23.46 15.25 5.10
CA ARG A 272 -23.81 16.63 5.51
C ARG A 272 -22.78 17.32 6.36
N HIS A 273 -22.07 16.53 7.23
CA HIS A 273 -21.01 17.07 8.05
C HIS A 273 -19.79 17.40 7.19
N GLU A 274 -19.34 18.64 7.18
CA GLU A 274 -18.34 19.15 6.24
C GLU A 274 -17.00 18.41 6.32
N GLN A 275 -16.49 18.17 7.54
CA GLN A 275 -15.24 17.42 7.73
C GLN A 275 -15.36 15.96 7.24
N VAL A 276 -16.46 15.28 7.56
CA VAL A 276 -16.75 13.92 7.05
C VAL A 276 -16.83 13.91 5.52
N ARG A 277 -17.49 14.91 4.94
CA ARG A 277 -17.67 15.04 3.50
C ARG A 277 -16.34 15.23 2.77
N GLU A 278 -15.49 16.14 3.26
CA GLU A 278 -14.19 16.38 2.64
C GLU A 278 -13.26 15.14 2.75
N LEU A 279 -13.28 14.46 3.89
CA LEU A 279 -12.53 13.22 4.08
C LEU A 279 -13.03 12.10 3.14
N ALA A 280 -14.35 11.97 2.96
CA ALA A 280 -14.95 11.03 2.02
C ALA A 280 -14.65 11.42 0.55
N ALA A 281 -14.52 12.70 0.25
CA ALA A 281 -14.09 13.19 -1.06
C ALA A 281 -12.64 12.79 -1.37
N LEU A 282 -11.72 12.92 -0.42
CA LEU A 282 -10.34 12.45 -0.57
C LEU A 282 -10.28 10.94 -0.85
N LEU A 283 -11.06 10.13 -0.12
CA LEU A 283 -11.17 8.70 -0.39
C LEU A 283 -11.73 8.41 -1.79
N ALA A 284 -12.77 9.14 -2.20
CA ALA A 284 -13.37 8.97 -3.52
C ALA A 284 -12.41 9.37 -4.65
N LEU A 285 -11.60 10.42 -4.46
CA LEU A 285 -10.58 10.83 -5.42
C LEU A 285 -9.44 9.81 -5.50
N LYS A 286 -9.02 9.20 -4.37
CA LYS A 286 -8.10 8.05 -4.41
C LYS A 286 -8.63 6.93 -5.29
N GLU A 287 -9.89 6.54 -5.10
CA GLU A 287 -10.52 5.48 -5.90
C GLU A 287 -10.69 5.90 -7.37
N ALA A 288 -10.97 7.17 -7.63
CA ALA A 288 -11.13 7.73 -8.97
C ALA A 288 -9.80 7.69 -9.75
N TYR A 289 -8.65 7.90 -9.09
CA TYR A 289 -7.32 7.85 -9.70
C TYR A 289 -7.07 6.50 -10.41
N TYR A 290 -7.54 5.39 -9.83
CA TYR A 290 -7.39 4.05 -10.42
C TYR A 290 -8.56 3.63 -11.35
N ASN A 291 -9.52 4.53 -11.60
CA ASN A 291 -10.67 4.24 -12.44
C ASN A 291 -10.58 5.00 -13.77
N PHE A 292 -9.56 4.67 -14.57
CA PHE A 292 -9.22 5.32 -15.86
C PHE A 292 -10.36 5.28 -16.89
N ARG A 293 -11.36 4.43 -16.70
CA ARG A 293 -12.53 4.37 -17.59
C ARG A 293 -13.38 5.65 -17.55
N TYR A 294 -13.37 6.34 -16.41
CA TYR A 294 -14.26 7.50 -16.20
C TYR A 294 -13.48 8.77 -15.84
N TYR A 295 -12.33 8.65 -15.18
CA TYR A 295 -11.60 9.79 -14.63
C TYR A 295 -10.25 9.95 -15.32
N ASP A 296 -9.86 11.19 -15.52
CA ASP A 296 -8.53 11.58 -15.94
C ASP A 296 -7.63 11.71 -14.70
N SER A 297 -6.55 10.92 -14.66
CA SER A 297 -5.68 10.82 -13.48
C SER A 297 -5.04 12.15 -13.10
N GLU A 298 -4.56 12.92 -14.09
CA GLU A 298 -3.93 14.22 -13.85
C GLU A 298 -4.91 15.21 -13.22
N SER A 299 -6.17 15.21 -13.69
CA SER A 299 -7.23 16.01 -13.11
C SER A 299 -7.57 15.59 -11.68
N VAL A 300 -7.51 14.29 -11.38
CA VAL A 300 -7.70 13.78 -10.01
C VAL A 300 -6.60 14.29 -9.09
N VAL A 301 -5.32 14.18 -9.49
CA VAL A 301 -4.17 14.68 -8.71
C VAL A 301 -4.38 16.16 -8.38
N LYS A 302 -4.64 17.00 -9.40
CA LYS A 302 -4.89 18.45 -9.23
C LYS A 302 -6.07 18.75 -8.31
N MET A 303 -7.12 17.92 -8.31
CA MET A 303 -8.25 18.09 -7.39
C MET A 303 -7.85 17.79 -5.95
N VAL A 304 -7.02 16.75 -5.71
CA VAL A 304 -6.51 16.41 -4.37
C VAL A 304 -5.58 17.50 -3.87
N GLU A 305 -4.64 18.00 -4.69
CA GLU A 305 -3.78 19.16 -4.36
C GLU A 305 -4.61 20.36 -3.92
N ARG A 306 -5.64 20.69 -4.69
CA ARG A 306 -6.53 21.82 -4.40
C ARG A 306 -7.30 21.65 -3.08
N ILE A 307 -7.68 20.42 -2.70
CA ILE A 307 -8.22 20.16 -1.35
C ILE A 307 -7.15 20.43 -0.31
N GLY A 308 -5.93 19.88 -0.46
CA GLY A 308 -4.82 20.05 0.48
C GLY A 308 -4.44 21.52 0.72
N GLU A 309 -4.50 22.35 -0.34
CA GLU A 309 -4.23 23.80 -0.26
C GLU A 309 -5.34 24.59 0.46
N ARG A 310 -6.61 24.21 0.23
CA ARG A 310 -7.79 25.00 0.64
C ARG A 310 -8.49 24.51 1.89
N THR A 311 -8.17 23.29 2.33
CA THR A 311 -8.81 22.69 3.50
C THR A 311 -8.60 23.53 4.75
N LYS A 312 -9.68 23.73 5.51
CA LYS A 312 -9.63 24.31 6.85
C LYS A 312 -9.34 23.28 7.94
N PHE A 313 -9.40 22.00 7.59
CA PHE A 313 -9.14 20.89 8.50
C PHE A 313 -7.66 20.51 8.40
N LYS A 314 -6.89 20.94 9.40
CA LYS A 314 -5.44 20.72 9.42
C LYS A 314 -5.04 19.24 9.34
N GLU A 315 -5.92 18.34 9.77
CA GLU A 315 -5.74 16.89 9.74
C GLU A 315 -5.90 16.28 8.33
N HIS A 316 -6.63 16.96 7.43
CA HIS A 316 -6.82 16.48 6.06
C HIS A 316 -5.67 16.86 5.13
N LYS A 317 -4.94 17.90 5.50
CA LYS A 317 -3.83 18.39 4.68
C LYS A 317 -2.73 17.35 4.48
N PRO A 318 -2.22 16.65 5.53
CA PRO A 318 -1.27 15.55 5.34
C PRO A 318 -1.84 14.43 4.46
N ILE A 319 -3.13 14.08 4.60
CA ILE A 319 -3.76 13.02 3.80
C ILE A 319 -3.75 13.39 2.32
N ALA A 320 -4.11 14.63 1.98
CA ALA A 320 -4.07 15.10 0.60
C ALA A 320 -2.66 15.06 0.02
N TYR A 321 -1.64 15.54 0.77
CA TYR A 321 -0.25 15.46 0.33
C TYR A 321 0.23 14.02 0.16
N ASN A 322 -0.07 13.14 1.10
CA ASN A 322 0.31 11.73 1.00
C ASN A 322 -0.35 11.04 -0.20
N LEU A 323 -1.59 11.43 -0.55
CA LEU A 323 -2.24 10.93 -1.76
C LEU A 323 -1.51 11.39 -3.02
N VAL A 324 -1.11 12.66 -3.09
CA VAL A 324 -0.36 13.21 -4.22
C VAL A 324 0.99 12.51 -4.33
N GLU A 325 1.74 12.37 -3.24
CA GLU A 325 3.00 11.63 -3.22
C GLU A 325 2.81 10.16 -3.65
N MET A 326 1.76 9.51 -3.15
CA MET A 326 1.43 8.14 -3.54
C MET A 326 1.12 8.03 -5.05
N PHE A 327 0.44 9.01 -5.62
CA PHE A 327 0.17 9.05 -7.04
C PHE A 327 1.45 9.25 -7.85
N HIS A 328 2.31 10.20 -7.44
CA HIS A 328 3.59 10.47 -8.11
C HIS A 328 4.61 9.33 -8.01
N GLN A 329 4.57 8.51 -6.96
CA GLN A 329 5.41 7.30 -6.87
C GLN A 329 5.12 6.27 -7.98
N SER A 330 3.96 6.39 -8.63
CA SER A 330 3.51 5.50 -9.71
C SER A 330 3.40 6.22 -11.06
N ASP A 331 3.64 7.55 -11.10
CA ASP A 331 3.38 8.36 -12.30
C ASP A 331 4.41 8.11 -13.39
N ALA A 332 3.94 8.14 -14.62
CA ALA A 332 4.77 8.38 -15.79
C ALA A 332 5.59 9.68 -15.60
N GLY A 333 6.89 9.60 -15.82
CA GLY A 333 7.83 10.73 -15.61
C GLY A 333 8.58 10.70 -14.28
N GLY A 334 8.25 9.81 -13.34
CA GLY A 334 9.05 9.57 -12.15
C GLY A 334 10.37 8.86 -12.48
N GLU A 335 11.43 9.12 -11.71
CA GLU A 335 12.70 8.42 -11.89
C GLU A 335 12.55 6.93 -11.57
N MET A 336 13.09 6.07 -12.43
CA MET A 336 13.21 4.65 -12.15
C MET A 336 14.09 4.44 -10.92
N PRO A 337 13.67 3.66 -9.90
CA PRO A 337 14.51 3.35 -8.76
C PRO A 337 15.85 2.74 -9.17
N SER A 338 16.92 3.20 -8.56
CA SER A 338 18.26 2.65 -8.80
C SER A 338 18.34 1.20 -8.31
N PHE A 339 19.04 0.36 -9.05
CA PHE A 339 19.31 -1.02 -8.67
C PHE A 339 20.73 -1.43 -9.03
N LEU A 340 21.21 -2.49 -8.42
CA LEU A 340 22.47 -3.16 -8.74
C LEU A 340 22.22 -4.67 -8.63
N LEU A 341 21.92 -5.31 -9.77
CA LEU A 341 21.46 -6.70 -9.84
C LEU A 341 22.45 -7.59 -10.59
N PRO A 342 22.60 -8.87 -10.22
CA PRO A 342 23.50 -9.78 -10.95
C PRO A 342 22.86 -10.26 -12.26
N ASN A 343 23.63 -10.30 -13.32
CA ASN A 343 23.30 -10.97 -14.57
C ASN A 343 23.53 -12.50 -14.48
N VAL A 344 23.31 -13.22 -15.58
CA VAL A 344 23.50 -14.68 -15.66
C VAL A 344 24.93 -15.13 -15.32
N ASP A 345 25.92 -14.28 -15.55
CA ASP A 345 27.33 -14.52 -15.25
C ASP A 345 27.75 -13.97 -13.87
N LYS A 346 26.78 -13.51 -13.09
CA LYS A 346 26.93 -12.91 -11.75
C LYS A 346 27.67 -11.56 -11.74
N GLU A 347 27.80 -10.91 -12.89
CA GLU A 347 28.27 -9.54 -12.94
C GLU A 347 27.17 -8.58 -12.52
N ARG A 348 27.53 -7.55 -11.76
CA ARG A 348 26.56 -6.54 -11.28
C ARG A 348 26.27 -5.52 -12.35
N VAL A 349 25.00 -5.38 -12.67
CA VAL A 349 24.47 -4.42 -13.67
C VAL A 349 23.60 -3.41 -12.93
N ASP A 350 23.81 -2.15 -13.21
CA ASP A 350 23.03 -1.03 -12.67
C ASP A 350 22.12 -0.39 -13.72
N LEU A 351 21.23 0.48 -13.27
CA LEU A 351 20.32 1.22 -14.16
C LEU A 351 21.09 2.14 -15.14
N GLU A 352 22.23 2.70 -14.72
CA GLU A 352 23.01 3.62 -15.55
C GLU A 352 23.56 2.95 -16.80
N SER A 353 23.73 1.63 -16.78
CA SER A 353 24.16 0.84 -17.96
C SER A 353 23.20 0.95 -19.14
N PHE A 354 21.96 1.38 -18.91
CA PHE A 354 20.92 1.51 -19.91
C PHE A 354 20.61 2.95 -20.33
N ARG A 355 21.30 3.94 -19.78
CA ARG A 355 21.07 5.36 -20.11
C ARG A 355 21.22 5.63 -21.63
N GLY A 356 20.35 6.48 -22.13
CA GLY A 356 20.33 6.84 -23.56
C GLY A 356 19.51 5.91 -24.44
N LYS A 357 18.97 4.82 -23.89
CA LYS A 357 18.08 3.89 -24.58
C LYS A 357 16.70 3.86 -23.93
N TRP A 358 15.70 3.50 -24.71
CA TRP A 358 14.45 3.00 -24.17
C TRP A 358 14.70 1.62 -23.56
N VAL A 359 14.14 1.35 -22.38
CA VAL A 359 14.26 0.04 -21.73
C VAL A 359 12.87 -0.52 -21.51
N TYR A 360 12.58 -1.64 -22.16
CA TYR A 360 11.39 -2.43 -21.84
C TYR A 360 11.77 -3.54 -20.87
N MET A 361 11.36 -3.39 -19.63
CA MET A 361 11.75 -4.26 -18.53
C MET A 361 10.60 -5.16 -18.12
N ALA A 362 10.85 -6.47 -18.06
CA ALA A 362 9.88 -7.49 -17.67
C ALA A 362 10.29 -8.10 -16.32
N PHE A 363 9.44 -8.00 -15.31
CA PHE A 363 9.56 -8.75 -14.06
C PHE A 363 8.80 -10.06 -14.23
N VAL A 364 9.50 -11.18 -14.11
CA VAL A 364 8.96 -12.51 -14.40
C VAL A 364 9.37 -13.54 -13.37
N ARG A 365 8.71 -14.70 -13.41
CA ARG A 365 9.20 -15.95 -12.83
C ARG A 365 9.36 -16.98 -13.94
N VAL A 366 10.55 -17.56 -14.06
CA VAL A 366 10.82 -18.53 -15.14
C VAL A 366 9.99 -19.81 -15.04
N GLY A 367 9.45 -20.13 -13.87
CA GLY A 367 8.53 -21.24 -13.64
C GLY A 367 7.08 -20.97 -14.05
N ASP A 368 6.69 -19.70 -14.15
CA ASP A 368 5.30 -19.30 -14.39
C ASP A 368 4.90 -19.40 -15.88
N PRO A 369 3.78 -20.06 -16.21
CA PRO A 369 3.33 -20.20 -17.60
C PRO A 369 2.95 -18.88 -18.27
N GLU A 370 2.38 -17.92 -17.53
CA GLU A 370 1.97 -16.62 -18.04
C GLU A 370 3.20 -15.76 -18.38
N SER A 371 4.19 -15.75 -17.48
CA SER A 371 5.50 -15.13 -17.73
C SER A 371 6.17 -15.70 -18.98
N LYS A 372 6.16 -17.02 -19.16
CA LYS A 372 6.73 -17.66 -20.36
C LYS A 372 6.02 -17.25 -21.64
N SER A 373 4.69 -17.19 -21.62
CA SER A 373 3.88 -16.77 -22.76
C SER A 373 4.21 -15.35 -23.21
N GLU A 374 4.37 -14.44 -22.26
CA GLU A 374 4.72 -13.05 -22.54
C GLU A 374 6.18 -12.90 -23.03
N LEU A 375 7.11 -13.67 -22.46
CA LEU A 375 8.50 -13.71 -22.92
C LEU A 375 8.61 -14.20 -24.39
N GLU A 376 7.84 -15.22 -24.77
CA GLU A 376 7.77 -15.68 -26.17
C GLU A 376 7.22 -14.59 -27.10
N THR A 377 6.20 -13.86 -26.65
CA THR A 377 5.65 -12.73 -27.40
C THR A 377 6.67 -11.61 -27.52
N MET A 378 7.40 -11.30 -26.46
CA MET A 378 8.49 -10.30 -26.45
C MET A 378 9.62 -10.70 -27.41
N ALA A 379 10.03 -11.98 -27.42
CA ALA A 379 11.03 -12.51 -28.35
C ALA A 379 10.58 -12.35 -29.82
N HIS A 380 9.32 -12.68 -30.11
CA HIS A 380 8.77 -12.52 -31.44
C HIS A 380 8.82 -11.06 -31.91
N PHE A 381 8.46 -10.10 -31.06
CA PHE A 381 8.56 -8.68 -31.40
C PHE A 381 10.01 -8.23 -31.58
N LYS A 382 10.94 -8.67 -30.73
CA LYS A 382 12.37 -8.38 -30.88
C LYS A 382 12.88 -8.83 -32.25
N GLU A 383 12.58 -10.06 -32.68
CA GLU A 383 13.00 -10.60 -33.95
C GLU A 383 12.38 -9.89 -35.15
N GLN A 384 11.08 -9.58 -35.10
CA GLN A 384 10.36 -9.08 -36.26
C GLN A 384 10.32 -7.56 -36.39
N VAL A 385 10.31 -6.85 -35.27
CA VAL A 385 10.06 -5.39 -35.26
C VAL A 385 11.32 -4.61 -34.91
N TYR A 386 12.18 -5.19 -34.05
CA TYR A 386 13.31 -4.47 -33.45
C TYR A 386 14.69 -4.99 -33.91
N GLN A 387 14.77 -5.93 -34.83
CA GLN A 387 16.05 -6.43 -35.32
C GLN A 387 16.93 -5.29 -35.85
N GLY A 388 18.08 -5.07 -35.20
CA GLY A 388 19.01 -3.99 -35.58
C GLY A 388 18.62 -2.60 -35.07
N ASN A 389 17.67 -2.48 -34.16
CA ASN A 389 17.32 -1.21 -33.54
C ASN A 389 18.01 -1.05 -32.16
N ASP A 390 19.10 -0.32 -32.11
CA ASP A 390 19.89 -0.08 -30.89
C ASP A 390 19.27 0.96 -29.93
N SER A 391 18.12 1.55 -30.30
CA SER A 391 17.46 2.57 -29.49
C SER A 391 16.59 1.99 -28.35
N VAL A 392 16.32 0.68 -28.37
CA VAL A 392 15.57 -0.02 -27.36
C VAL A 392 16.34 -1.21 -26.81
N GLU A 393 16.37 -1.34 -25.50
CA GLU A 393 16.93 -2.48 -24.77
C GLU A 393 15.80 -3.29 -24.13
N PHE A 394 15.85 -4.63 -24.30
CA PHE A 394 14.97 -5.54 -23.58
C PHE A 394 15.70 -6.05 -22.34
N VAL A 395 15.07 -5.95 -21.20
CA VAL A 395 15.62 -6.41 -19.93
C VAL A 395 14.60 -7.32 -19.23
N THR A 396 15.04 -8.45 -18.73
CA THR A 396 14.21 -9.31 -17.89
C THR A 396 14.81 -9.43 -16.52
N ILE A 397 14.02 -9.16 -15.48
CA ILE A 397 14.37 -9.41 -14.09
C ILE A 397 13.62 -10.66 -13.65
N ASP A 398 14.37 -11.75 -13.44
CA ASP A 398 13.81 -12.97 -12.85
C ASP A 398 13.64 -12.78 -11.36
N CYS A 399 12.43 -12.96 -10.87
CA CYS A 399 12.03 -12.79 -9.49
C CYS A 399 11.86 -14.13 -8.75
N ASP A 400 12.34 -15.23 -9.30
CA ASP A 400 12.50 -16.47 -8.53
C ASP A 400 13.56 -16.24 -7.43
N ARG A 401 13.35 -16.80 -6.22
CA ARG A 401 14.32 -16.63 -5.12
C ARG A 401 15.68 -17.26 -5.42
N GLU A 402 15.65 -18.37 -6.13
CA GLU A 402 16.84 -19.14 -6.46
C GLU A 402 17.45 -18.69 -7.78
N PHE A 403 18.58 -18.00 -7.73
CA PHE A 403 19.37 -17.64 -8.92
C PHE A 403 19.54 -18.82 -9.90
N GLN A 404 19.65 -20.05 -9.39
CA GLN A 404 19.86 -21.25 -10.19
C GLN A 404 18.69 -21.54 -11.15
N LYS A 405 17.46 -21.14 -10.83
CA LYS A 405 16.30 -21.31 -11.73
C LYS A 405 16.49 -20.50 -13.01
N MET A 406 16.82 -19.22 -12.89
CA MET A 406 17.15 -18.37 -14.04
C MET A 406 18.33 -18.94 -14.83
N TYR A 407 19.41 -19.31 -14.14
CA TYR A 407 20.60 -19.86 -14.78
C TYR A 407 20.28 -21.13 -15.60
N HIS A 408 19.58 -22.11 -15.02
CA HIS A 408 19.22 -23.32 -15.72
C HIS A 408 18.21 -23.08 -16.83
N PHE A 409 17.29 -22.14 -16.68
CA PHE A 409 16.36 -21.76 -17.71
C PHE A 409 17.09 -21.24 -18.97
N LEU A 410 18.04 -20.34 -18.79
CA LEU A 410 18.80 -19.75 -19.88
C LEU A 410 19.88 -20.69 -20.47
N LYS A 411 20.47 -21.58 -19.68
CA LYS A 411 21.43 -22.58 -20.18
C LYS A 411 20.77 -23.70 -20.99
N ASN A 412 19.45 -23.85 -20.95
CA ASN A 412 18.74 -24.64 -21.93
C ASN A 412 18.89 -23.95 -23.31
N SER A 413 19.58 -24.61 -24.25
CA SER A 413 19.93 -24.03 -25.56
C SER A 413 18.75 -23.40 -26.28
N ARG A 414 17.56 -23.99 -26.15
CA ARG A 414 16.34 -23.48 -26.75
C ARG A 414 15.90 -22.14 -26.18
N HIS A 415 16.04 -21.91 -24.87
CA HIS A 415 15.69 -20.65 -24.21
C HIS A 415 16.80 -19.60 -24.34
N GLY A 416 18.07 -19.99 -24.18
CA GLY A 416 19.21 -19.07 -24.28
C GLY A 416 19.35 -18.43 -25.66
N GLU A 417 19.10 -19.20 -26.74
CA GLU A 417 19.08 -18.66 -28.09
C GLU A 417 17.83 -17.82 -28.38
N ARG A 418 16.70 -18.15 -27.78
CA ARG A 418 15.41 -17.47 -28.00
C ARG A 418 15.29 -16.15 -27.26
N PHE A 419 15.86 -16.06 -26.06
CA PHE A 419 15.77 -14.91 -25.15
C PHE A 419 17.14 -14.22 -25.02
N ASP A 420 17.72 -13.81 -26.13
CA ASP A 420 19.09 -13.28 -26.29
C ASP A 420 19.22 -11.79 -25.91
N TRP A 421 18.64 -11.38 -24.78
CA TRP A 421 18.75 -10.02 -24.24
C TRP A 421 19.24 -10.03 -22.80
N THR A 422 19.29 -8.86 -22.15
CA THR A 422 19.80 -8.72 -20.77
C THR A 422 18.86 -9.39 -19.77
N TRP A 423 19.40 -10.35 -19.04
CA TRP A 423 18.73 -11.02 -17.92
C TRP A 423 19.42 -10.72 -16.61
N LEU A 424 18.62 -10.28 -15.63
CA LEU A 424 19.04 -9.97 -14.28
C LEU A 424 18.25 -10.83 -13.29
N HIS A 425 18.86 -11.12 -12.16
CA HIS A 425 18.16 -11.75 -11.03
C HIS A 425 17.85 -10.70 -9.99
N PHE A 426 16.65 -10.71 -9.40
CA PHE A 426 16.23 -9.68 -8.43
C PHE A 426 17.04 -9.71 -7.12
N ASP A 427 17.74 -10.81 -6.81
CA ASP A 427 18.72 -10.97 -5.72
C ASP A 427 18.18 -10.56 -4.33
N GLY A 428 16.87 -10.79 -4.11
CA GLY A 428 16.21 -10.40 -2.85
C GLY A 428 15.94 -8.90 -2.70
N ASN A 429 16.05 -8.13 -3.77
CA ASN A 429 15.76 -6.68 -3.74
C ASN A 429 14.25 -6.40 -3.73
N TYR A 430 13.60 -6.70 -2.60
CA TYR A 430 12.18 -6.46 -2.41
C TYR A 430 11.82 -4.96 -2.43
N ASP A 431 12.76 -4.08 -2.09
CA ASP A 431 12.54 -2.63 -2.14
C ASP A 431 12.26 -2.15 -3.56
N LEU A 432 12.98 -2.70 -4.54
CA LEU A 432 12.73 -2.41 -5.95
C LEU A 432 11.32 -2.85 -6.37
N LEU A 433 10.93 -4.07 -6.00
CA LEU A 433 9.60 -4.61 -6.34
C LEU A 433 8.48 -3.81 -5.68
N ASN A 434 8.65 -3.46 -4.41
CA ASN A 434 7.67 -2.67 -3.66
C ASN A 434 7.53 -1.26 -4.23
N THR A 435 8.64 -0.59 -4.55
CA THR A 435 8.63 0.76 -5.12
C THR A 435 7.93 0.78 -6.48
N LEU A 436 8.18 -0.23 -7.32
CA LEU A 436 7.54 -0.38 -8.63
C LEU A 436 6.17 -1.07 -8.56
N ARG A 437 5.69 -1.42 -7.37
CA ARG A 437 4.40 -2.12 -7.15
C ARG A 437 4.27 -3.39 -7.98
N VAL A 438 5.35 -4.15 -8.10
CA VAL A 438 5.33 -5.47 -8.72
C VAL A 438 4.63 -6.44 -7.80
N VAL A 439 3.32 -6.60 -7.97
CA VAL A 439 2.45 -7.45 -7.13
C VAL A 439 2.02 -8.75 -7.80
N SER A 440 2.34 -8.93 -9.06
CA SER A 440 2.04 -10.13 -9.85
C SER A 440 3.06 -10.32 -10.95
N PHE A 441 3.12 -11.52 -11.51
CA PHE A 441 3.98 -11.84 -12.65
C PHE A 441 3.15 -12.35 -13.84
N PRO A 442 3.52 -11.95 -15.06
CA PRO A 442 4.54 -10.93 -15.38
C PRO A 442 4.05 -9.50 -15.11
N THR A 443 4.97 -8.60 -14.75
CA THR A 443 4.75 -7.15 -14.70
C THR A 443 5.76 -6.46 -15.60
N PHE A 444 5.36 -5.38 -16.26
CA PHE A 444 6.20 -4.68 -17.25
C PHE A 444 6.40 -3.22 -16.85
N VAL A 445 7.60 -2.70 -17.15
CA VAL A 445 7.97 -1.32 -16.92
C VAL A 445 8.65 -0.78 -18.17
N LEU A 446 8.28 0.40 -18.62
CA LEU A 446 8.94 1.10 -19.70
C LEU A 446 9.67 2.32 -19.17
N ILE A 447 10.96 2.43 -19.52
CA ILE A 447 11.86 3.48 -19.06
C ILE A 447 12.34 4.24 -20.31
N ASN A 448 12.28 5.58 -20.24
CA ASN A 448 12.77 6.44 -21.32
C ASN A 448 14.32 6.58 -21.28
N PRO A 449 14.94 7.16 -22.33
CA PRO A 449 16.40 7.37 -22.37
C PRO A 449 16.97 8.24 -21.23
N GLN A 450 16.12 9.00 -20.54
CA GLN A 450 16.47 9.82 -19.37
C GLN A 450 16.42 9.03 -18.07
N GLY A 451 15.94 7.77 -18.08
CA GLY A 451 15.80 6.91 -16.91
C GLY A 451 14.51 7.13 -16.15
N GLU A 452 13.50 7.70 -16.78
CA GLU A 452 12.19 7.98 -16.19
C GLU A 452 11.15 6.94 -16.63
N LEU A 453 10.22 6.59 -15.75
CA LEU A 453 9.10 5.73 -16.04
C LEU A 453 8.17 6.37 -17.08
N GLN A 454 7.79 5.63 -18.12
CA GLN A 454 6.97 6.18 -19.19
C GLN A 454 5.47 6.02 -18.95
N TYR A 455 5.06 4.99 -18.22
CA TYR A 455 3.66 4.67 -17.92
C TYR A 455 3.51 4.21 -16.48
N ASP A 456 2.38 4.52 -15.87
CA ASP A 456 1.99 4.00 -14.56
C ASP A 456 1.79 2.48 -14.59
N VAL A 457 1.24 2.00 -15.70
CA VAL A 457 1.08 0.58 -16.03
C VAL A 457 1.54 0.35 -17.46
N THR A 458 2.71 -0.23 -17.63
CA THR A 458 3.22 -0.56 -18.95
C THR A 458 2.44 -1.77 -19.51
N PRO A 459 1.87 -1.64 -20.73
CA PRO A 459 1.13 -2.74 -21.34
C PRO A 459 2.01 -3.97 -21.60
N ALA A 460 1.42 -5.16 -21.45
CA ALA A 460 2.07 -6.43 -21.77
C ALA A 460 2.34 -6.60 -23.28
N PRO A 461 3.35 -7.38 -23.69
CA PRO A 461 3.65 -7.68 -25.08
C PRO A 461 2.45 -8.19 -25.87
N SER A 462 1.65 -9.09 -25.29
CA SER A 462 0.46 -9.68 -25.92
C SER A 462 -0.63 -8.69 -26.27
N THR A 463 -0.62 -7.47 -25.72
CA THR A 463 -1.58 -6.41 -26.06
C THR A 463 -1.33 -5.78 -27.43
N GLY A 464 -0.24 -6.13 -28.11
CA GLY A 464 0.20 -5.48 -29.36
C GLY A 464 0.83 -4.10 -29.16
N PHE A 465 1.15 -3.72 -27.94
CA PHE A 465 1.75 -2.44 -27.55
C PHE A 465 2.95 -2.06 -28.42
N PHE A 466 3.83 -3.01 -28.72
CA PHE A 466 5.04 -2.77 -29.52
C PHE A 466 4.79 -2.30 -30.95
N LEU A 467 3.60 -2.45 -31.48
CA LEU A 467 3.25 -1.99 -32.83
C LEU A 467 3.03 -0.48 -32.89
N HIS A 468 2.88 0.19 -31.77
CA HIS A 468 2.52 1.61 -31.65
C HIS A 468 3.51 2.45 -30.85
N THR A 469 4.71 1.94 -30.60
CA THR A 469 5.73 2.65 -29.82
C THR A 469 6.49 3.67 -30.67
N PRO A 470 6.98 4.78 -30.07
CA PRO A 470 7.72 5.83 -30.80
C PRO A 470 8.99 5.35 -31.50
N TRP A 471 9.52 4.23 -31.05
CA TRP A 471 10.72 3.58 -31.63
C TRP A 471 10.40 2.44 -32.61
N SER A 472 9.14 2.14 -32.86
CA SER A 472 8.78 1.16 -33.87
C SER A 472 9.07 1.73 -35.27
N ASN A 473 9.81 1.01 -36.12
CA ASN A 473 10.12 1.42 -37.48
C ASN A 473 8.90 1.41 -38.43
N ARG A 474 7.72 1.10 -37.92
CA ARG A 474 6.46 1.20 -38.67
C ARG A 474 5.91 2.61 -38.53
N VAL A 475 5.93 3.35 -39.62
CA VAL A 475 5.11 4.54 -39.81
C VAL A 475 3.67 4.11 -39.52
N PRO A 476 2.94 4.75 -38.60
CA PRO A 476 1.54 4.42 -38.40
C PRO A 476 0.79 4.64 -39.71
N GLU A 477 0.35 3.56 -40.36
CA GLU A 477 -0.74 3.69 -41.31
C GLU A 477 -1.90 4.28 -40.52
N THR A 478 -2.36 5.44 -40.94
CA THR A 478 -3.52 6.12 -40.37
C THR A 478 -4.78 5.32 -40.68
N ASP A 479 -4.93 4.16 -40.05
CA ASP A 479 -6.14 3.39 -40.11
C ASP A 479 -7.10 3.82 -39.01
N ASN A 480 -7.99 4.72 -39.41
CA ASN A 480 -9.06 5.30 -38.58
C ASN A 480 -10.17 4.31 -38.20
N THR A 481 -9.91 2.99 -38.22
CA THR A 481 -10.92 1.95 -38.03
C THR A 481 -10.81 1.18 -36.71
N ASN A 482 -9.88 1.54 -35.82
CA ASN A 482 -9.77 0.85 -34.52
C ASN A 482 -10.82 1.37 -33.51
N PRO A 483 -11.83 0.56 -33.14
CA PRO A 483 -12.91 0.99 -32.24
C PRO A 483 -12.50 1.23 -30.77
N LEU A 484 -11.23 0.98 -30.41
CA LEU A 484 -10.72 1.16 -29.05
C LEU A 484 -10.30 2.61 -28.73
N PHE A 485 -10.32 3.53 -29.74
CA PHE A 485 -9.99 4.94 -29.56
C PHE A 485 -11.15 5.88 -29.95
N ARG A 486 -12.38 5.49 -29.68
CA ARG A 486 -13.55 6.38 -29.73
C ARG A 486 -14.18 6.57 -28.37
#